data_9f7b7f3410d65a1ac4fc0cfeea6aed1e
#
_entry.id   9f7b7f3410d65a1ac4fc0cfeea6aed1e
#
_cell.length_a   1.000
_cell.length_b   1.000
_cell.length_c   1.000
_cell.angle_alpha   90.00
_cell.angle_beta   90.00
_cell.angle_gamma   90.00
#
_symmetry.space_group_name_H-M   'P 1'
#
loop_
_entity.id
_entity.type
_entity.pdbx_description
1 polymer ?
#
loop_
_entity_poly.entity_id
_entity_poly.type
_entity_poly.pdbx_seq_one_letter_code
_entity_poly.pdbx_strand_id
1 'polypeptide(L)'
;MAGKRSRIPKYGTVEINGHTYYRTNITDSEGKQRTLYAKTREELYDKELDTLSQMDDDRQRRKSPTVADYCEKWLVMQSAHVRTTTLTDYKSKVRRNIIPYLGDKKIAEVTLDDIQLALVPVSQKSASVYKSVIIIYKCIFRAAEESRIIKKNPTVYLSPKGGGVPQAEKQPLTDEQVQRLLDAVRGLPPYVFIMLGLYAGLRREEILGLQWDSVYLDSEAPYLAVRRAWHTEHNRPVVSTELKTDAAKRNIPLPDHLAACLREAKRNSTSDYVVANRDGGPLSYTQFKRLWQYVVTRTAKPRIARKQVDGKYVKYMLYPELGEKARNNGHVVYSLDFEVTPHLLRHTYITNLIHASVDPKTVQYLAGHENSRITMDIYAKVKYNRPDDVVKAMTSAFAEWDAS
;
A
#
# COMPACT_ATOMS: atom_id res chain seq x y z
N MET A 1 7.63 -16.21 -46.06
CA MET A 1 6.54 -16.77 -46.92
C MET A 1 5.69 -15.62 -47.45
N ALA A 2 5.74 -15.35 -48.75
CA ALA A 2 4.92 -14.34 -49.39
C ALA A 2 3.46 -14.74 -49.29
N GLY A 3 2.66 -13.97 -48.54
CA GLY A 3 1.21 -14.20 -48.44
C GLY A 3 0.55 -14.11 -49.81
N LYS A 4 -0.30 -15.10 -50.17
CA LYS A 4 -1.15 -15.09 -51.34
C LYS A 4 -1.91 -13.74 -51.33
N ARG A 5 -1.62 -12.85 -52.28
CA ARG A 5 -2.46 -11.68 -52.56
C ARG A 5 -3.87 -12.18 -52.82
N SER A 6 -4.83 -11.86 -51.97
CA SER A 6 -6.24 -12.16 -52.19
C SER A 6 -6.68 -11.50 -53.48
N ARG A 7 -7.42 -12.25 -54.34
CA ARG A 7 -7.91 -11.74 -55.62
C ARG A 7 -8.90 -10.61 -55.34
N ILE A 8 -8.58 -9.40 -55.84
CA ILE A 8 -9.50 -8.26 -55.72
C ILE A 8 -10.84 -8.58 -56.36
N PRO A 9 -11.96 -8.41 -55.64
CA PRO A 9 -13.30 -8.70 -56.16
C PRO A 9 -13.63 -7.89 -57.42
N LYS A 10 -14.62 -8.36 -58.19
CA LYS A 10 -15.21 -7.55 -59.26
C LYS A 10 -16.25 -6.61 -58.68
N TYR A 11 -16.08 -5.32 -58.83
CA TYR A 11 -17.00 -4.29 -58.38
C TYR A 11 -17.84 -3.75 -59.51
N GLY A 12 -19.07 -3.33 -59.24
CA GLY A 12 -19.89 -2.57 -60.20
C GLY A 12 -19.38 -1.15 -60.33
N THR A 13 -19.67 -0.50 -61.46
CA THR A 13 -19.32 0.90 -61.70
C THR A 13 -20.57 1.78 -61.70
N VAL A 14 -20.40 3.05 -61.34
CA VAL A 14 -21.42 4.08 -61.36
C VAL A 14 -20.80 5.39 -61.85
N GLU A 15 -21.54 6.14 -62.63
CA GLU A 15 -21.15 7.45 -63.11
C GLU A 15 -21.71 8.54 -62.19
N ILE A 16 -20.84 9.41 -61.63
CA ILE A 16 -21.22 10.53 -60.77
C ILE A 16 -20.52 11.76 -61.30
N ASN A 17 -21.28 12.79 -61.65
CA ASN A 17 -20.78 14.07 -62.17
C ASN A 17 -19.77 13.90 -63.35
N GLY A 18 -20.05 13.00 -64.30
CA GLY A 18 -19.21 12.74 -65.46
C GLY A 18 -17.94 11.92 -65.19
N HIS A 19 -17.81 11.35 -64.00
CA HIS A 19 -16.68 10.50 -63.63
C HIS A 19 -17.14 9.11 -63.23
N THR A 20 -16.44 8.08 -63.68
CA THR A 20 -16.73 6.68 -63.36
C THR A 20 -16.08 6.28 -62.07
N TYR A 21 -16.85 5.74 -61.10
CA TYR A 21 -16.41 5.19 -59.83
C TYR A 21 -16.77 3.72 -59.72
N TYR A 22 -15.90 2.93 -59.06
CA TYR A 22 -16.25 1.60 -58.56
C TYR A 22 -17.05 1.75 -57.28
N ARG A 23 -18.05 0.89 -57.07
CA ARG A 23 -18.92 0.92 -55.88
C ARG A 23 -19.10 -0.45 -55.27
N THR A 24 -19.25 -0.51 -53.94
CA THR A 24 -19.72 -1.69 -53.20
C THR A 24 -20.65 -1.26 -52.07
N ASN A 25 -21.53 -2.16 -51.63
CA ASN A 25 -22.40 -1.94 -50.48
C ASN A 25 -21.98 -2.86 -49.35
N ILE A 26 -21.77 -2.31 -48.17
CA ILE A 26 -21.49 -3.04 -46.95
C ILE A 26 -22.69 -2.86 -46.01
N THR A 27 -23.18 -3.97 -45.46
CA THR A 27 -24.29 -3.97 -44.49
C THR A 27 -23.71 -4.17 -43.10
N ASP A 28 -24.01 -3.27 -42.17
CA ASP A 28 -23.60 -3.43 -40.79
C ASP A 28 -24.45 -4.46 -40.04
N SER A 29 -24.05 -4.76 -38.78
CA SER A 29 -24.74 -5.72 -37.92
C SER A 29 -26.16 -5.31 -37.53
N GLU A 30 -26.54 -4.05 -37.80
CA GLU A 30 -27.88 -3.47 -37.55
C GLU A 30 -28.72 -3.43 -38.82
N GLY A 31 -28.21 -3.97 -39.95
CA GLY A 31 -28.90 -3.97 -41.23
C GLY A 31 -28.79 -2.66 -42.03
N LYS A 32 -28.00 -1.69 -41.55
CA LYS A 32 -27.79 -0.41 -42.21
C LYS A 32 -26.75 -0.56 -43.33
N GLN A 33 -27.14 -0.23 -44.54
CA GLN A 33 -26.25 -0.27 -45.70
C GLN A 33 -25.41 1.01 -45.81
N ARG A 34 -24.11 0.83 -46.08
CA ARG A 34 -23.16 1.91 -46.43
C ARG A 34 -22.62 1.63 -47.82
N THR A 35 -22.71 2.59 -48.71
CA THR A 35 -22.14 2.48 -50.04
C THR A 35 -20.76 3.14 -50.05
N LEU A 36 -19.78 2.41 -50.55
CA LEU A 36 -18.41 2.91 -50.72
C LEU A 36 -18.13 3.14 -52.20
N TYR A 37 -17.34 4.18 -52.49
CA TYR A 37 -16.93 4.57 -53.82
C TYR A 37 -15.41 4.79 -53.86
N ALA A 38 -14.77 4.42 -54.98
CA ALA A 38 -13.40 4.74 -55.27
C ALA A 38 -13.12 4.85 -56.76
N LYS A 39 -12.03 5.53 -57.16
CA LYS A 39 -11.63 5.69 -58.55
C LYS A 39 -11.00 4.43 -59.15
N THR A 40 -10.37 3.60 -58.29
CA THR A 40 -9.76 2.32 -58.67
C THR A 40 -10.34 1.16 -57.89
N ARG A 41 -10.18 -0.06 -58.41
CA ARG A 41 -10.64 -1.28 -57.74
C ARG A 41 -9.84 -1.59 -56.51
N GLU A 42 -8.55 -1.29 -56.55
CA GLU A 42 -7.61 -1.46 -55.44
C GLU A 42 -8.00 -0.54 -54.28
N GLU A 43 -8.23 0.74 -54.57
CA GLU A 43 -8.64 1.73 -53.55
C GLU A 43 -10.00 1.35 -52.91
N LEU A 44 -10.93 0.82 -53.72
CA LEU A 44 -12.23 0.38 -53.18
C LEU A 44 -12.08 -0.85 -52.27
N TYR A 45 -11.21 -1.79 -52.62
CA TYR A 45 -10.91 -2.97 -51.83
C TYR A 45 -10.29 -2.61 -50.49
N ASP A 46 -9.33 -1.70 -50.48
CA ASP A 46 -8.71 -1.23 -49.23
C ASP A 46 -9.76 -0.51 -48.34
N LYS A 47 -10.60 0.37 -48.92
CA LYS A 47 -11.69 1.02 -48.18
C LYS A 47 -12.71 0.00 -47.62
N GLU A 48 -13.02 -1.05 -48.38
CA GLU A 48 -13.92 -2.12 -47.93
C GLU A 48 -13.34 -2.87 -46.75
N LEU A 49 -12.07 -3.28 -46.82
CA LEU A 49 -11.36 -3.96 -45.73
C LEU A 49 -11.28 -3.10 -44.44
N ASP A 50 -10.94 -1.82 -44.59
CA ASP A 50 -10.89 -0.88 -43.49
C ASP A 50 -12.26 -0.69 -42.83
N THR A 51 -13.31 -0.55 -43.67
CA THR A 51 -14.68 -0.39 -43.15
C THR A 51 -15.18 -1.65 -42.45
N LEU A 52 -14.92 -2.84 -42.99
CA LEU A 52 -15.27 -4.11 -42.35
C LEU A 52 -14.50 -4.29 -41.02
N SER A 53 -13.21 -3.93 -41.00
CA SER A 53 -12.42 -3.96 -39.77
C SER A 53 -12.98 -3.01 -38.72
N GLN A 54 -13.35 -1.78 -39.09
CA GLN A 54 -13.95 -0.81 -38.17
C GLN A 54 -15.31 -1.31 -37.63
N MET A 55 -16.14 -1.92 -38.49
CA MET A 55 -17.43 -2.47 -38.05
C MET A 55 -17.30 -3.64 -37.08
N ASP A 56 -16.31 -4.52 -37.29
CA ASP A 56 -16.02 -5.60 -36.35
C ASP A 56 -15.49 -5.07 -35.01
N ASP A 57 -14.66 -4.02 -35.05
CA ASP A 57 -14.18 -3.33 -33.86
C ASP A 57 -15.34 -2.71 -33.08
N ASP A 58 -16.25 -2.02 -33.72
CA ASP A 58 -17.42 -1.42 -33.08
C ASP A 58 -18.34 -2.47 -32.47
N ARG A 59 -18.53 -3.60 -33.18
CA ARG A 59 -19.28 -4.74 -32.66
C ARG A 59 -18.62 -5.34 -31.41
N GLN A 60 -17.30 -5.54 -31.43
CA GLN A 60 -16.56 -6.04 -30.28
C GLN A 60 -16.64 -5.07 -29.10
N ARG A 61 -16.51 -3.76 -29.33
CA ARG A 61 -16.64 -2.72 -28.30
C ARG A 61 -18.01 -2.78 -27.62
N ARG A 62 -19.10 -2.84 -28.40
CA ARG A 62 -20.48 -2.90 -27.87
C ARG A 62 -20.75 -4.18 -27.06
N LYS A 63 -20.11 -5.31 -27.41
CA LYS A 63 -20.24 -6.60 -26.72
C LYS A 63 -19.32 -6.74 -25.53
N SER A 64 -18.34 -5.85 -25.37
CA SER A 64 -17.41 -5.92 -24.23
C SER A 64 -18.17 -5.76 -22.89
N PRO A 65 -17.70 -6.36 -21.79
CA PRO A 65 -18.29 -6.16 -20.48
C PRO A 65 -18.17 -4.71 -20.03
N THR A 66 -18.97 -4.31 -19.06
CA THR A 66 -18.77 -3.04 -18.38
C THR A 66 -17.47 -3.08 -17.55
N VAL A 67 -16.93 -1.90 -17.19
CA VAL A 67 -15.77 -1.80 -16.30
C VAL A 67 -16.08 -2.46 -14.96
N ALA A 68 -17.29 -2.28 -14.41
CA ALA A 68 -17.70 -2.90 -13.17
C ALA A 68 -17.67 -4.44 -13.25
N ASP A 69 -18.29 -5.02 -14.27
CA ASP A 69 -18.30 -6.47 -14.47
C ASP A 69 -16.89 -7.04 -14.64
N TYR A 70 -16.06 -6.34 -15.41
CA TYR A 70 -14.70 -6.79 -15.65
C TYR A 70 -13.83 -6.66 -14.37
N CYS A 71 -14.01 -5.60 -13.58
CA CYS A 71 -13.33 -5.44 -12.30
C CYS A 71 -13.68 -6.58 -11.33
N GLU A 72 -14.94 -6.97 -11.19
CA GLU A 72 -15.31 -8.08 -10.31
C GLU A 72 -14.70 -9.41 -10.81
N LYS A 73 -14.74 -9.68 -12.13
CA LYS A 73 -14.06 -10.82 -12.72
C LYS A 73 -12.54 -10.80 -12.43
N TRP A 74 -11.91 -9.65 -12.62
CA TRP A 74 -10.47 -9.48 -12.35
C TRP A 74 -10.13 -9.72 -10.88
N LEU A 75 -10.97 -9.24 -9.94
CA LEU A 75 -10.79 -9.49 -8.51
C LEU A 75 -10.90 -10.98 -8.15
N VAL A 76 -11.79 -11.73 -8.83
CA VAL A 76 -11.86 -13.19 -8.67
C VAL A 76 -10.58 -13.84 -9.18
N MET A 77 -10.06 -13.47 -10.35
CA MET A 77 -8.78 -13.99 -10.85
C MET A 77 -7.62 -13.67 -9.91
N GLN A 78 -7.58 -12.44 -9.36
CA GLN A 78 -6.54 -12.04 -8.41
C GLN A 78 -6.59 -12.84 -7.09
N SER A 79 -7.76 -13.36 -6.68
CA SER A 79 -7.88 -14.13 -5.44
C SER A 79 -7.02 -15.40 -5.41
N ALA A 80 -6.66 -15.94 -6.58
CA ALA A 80 -5.76 -17.09 -6.71
C ALA A 80 -4.27 -16.72 -6.60
N HIS A 81 -3.91 -15.44 -6.77
CA HIS A 81 -2.51 -15.02 -6.93
C HIS A 81 -2.01 -14.10 -5.81
N VAL A 82 -2.91 -13.46 -5.05
CA VAL A 82 -2.54 -12.51 -4.01
C VAL A 82 -3.06 -12.92 -2.65
N ARG A 83 -2.38 -12.49 -1.59
CA ARG A 83 -2.83 -12.72 -0.21
C ARG A 83 -4.18 -12.04 0.06
N THR A 84 -4.99 -12.60 0.95
CA THR A 84 -6.32 -12.09 1.34
C THR A 84 -6.31 -10.60 1.72
N THR A 85 -5.27 -10.14 2.43
CA THR A 85 -5.12 -8.72 2.79
C THR A 85 -4.93 -7.82 1.57
N THR A 86 -4.13 -8.25 0.58
CA THR A 86 -3.92 -7.52 -0.68
C THR A 86 -5.20 -7.49 -1.51
N LEU A 87 -5.90 -8.62 -1.58
CA LEU A 87 -7.20 -8.71 -2.28
C LEU A 87 -8.23 -7.76 -1.66
N THR A 88 -8.29 -7.69 -0.33
CA THR A 88 -9.19 -6.76 0.40
C THR A 88 -8.86 -5.30 0.08
N ASP A 89 -7.58 -4.96 -0.02
CA ASP A 89 -7.14 -3.62 -0.43
C ASP A 89 -7.52 -3.32 -1.88
N TYR A 90 -7.33 -4.27 -2.80
CA TYR A 90 -7.76 -4.15 -4.19
C TYR A 90 -9.27 -3.94 -4.30
N LYS A 91 -10.08 -4.78 -3.63
CA LYS A 91 -11.54 -4.64 -3.58
C LYS A 91 -11.96 -3.25 -3.09
N SER A 92 -11.34 -2.77 -2.01
CA SER A 92 -11.65 -1.46 -1.46
C SER A 92 -11.33 -0.32 -2.45
N LYS A 93 -10.19 -0.38 -3.12
CA LYS A 93 -9.76 0.66 -4.08
C LYS A 93 -10.59 0.64 -5.36
N VAL A 94 -10.86 -0.53 -5.91
CA VAL A 94 -11.72 -0.71 -7.10
C VAL A 94 -13.10 -0.13 -6.84
N ARG A 95 -13.75 -0.55 -5.74
CA ARG A 95 -15.12 -0.13 -5.41
C ARG A 95 -15.25 1.34 -5.04
N ARG A 96 -14.18 1.96 -4.51
CA ARG A 96 -14.23 3.37 -4.07
C ARG A 96 -13.67 4.36 -5.08
N ASN A 97 -12.82 3.92 -6.01
CA ASN A 97 -12.07 4.83 -6.87
C ASN A 97 -12.10 4.49 -8.37
N ILE A 98 -12.71 3.37 -8.77
CA ILE A 98 -12.83 2.98 -10.18
C ILE A 98 -14.30 2.86 -10.58
N ILE A 99 -15.04 1.95 -9.94
CA ILE A 99 -16.44 1.67 -10.29
C ILE A 99 -17.33 2.91 -10.23
N PRO A 100 -17.25 3.81 -9.23
CA PRO A 100 -18.13 4.98 -9.17
C PRO A 100 -17.98 5.96 -10.34
N TYR A 101 -16.88 5.90 -11.08
CA TYR A 101 -16.57 6.84 -12.15
C TYR A 101 -16.66 6.22 -13.55
N LEU A 102 -16.32 4.95 -13.68
CA LEU A 102 -16.23 4.28 -14.98
C LEU A 102 -17.05 2.98 -15.03
N GLY A 103 -17.71 2.60 -13.94
CA GLY A 103 -18.33 1.28 -13.79
C GLY A 103 -19.29 0.91 -14.91
N ASP A 104 -20.13 1.83 -15.33
CA ASP A 104 -21.17 1.61 -16.35
C ASP A 104 -20.65 1.65 -17.79
N LYS A 105 -19.44 2.20 -17.99
CA LYS A 105 -18.86 2.30 -19.33
C LYS A 105 -18.35 0.95 -19.81
N LYS A 106 -18.50 0.66 -21.10
CA LYS A 106 -17.90 -0.52 -21.73
C LYS A 106 -16.38 -0.44 -21.66
N ILE A 107 -15.70 -1.50 -21.19
CA ILE A 107 -14.24 -1.46 -20.96
C ILE A 107 -13.45 -1.18 -22.25
N ALA A 108 -13.96 -1.62 -23.39
CA ALA A 108 -13.34 -1.38 -24.70
C ALA A 108 -13.54 0.05 -25.23
N GLU A 109 -14.41 0.84 -24.58
CA GLU A 109 -14.68 2.24 -24.93
C GLU A 109 -13.95 3.23 -24.01
N VAL A 110 -13.29 2.73 -22.98
CA VAL A 110 -12.56 3.59 -22.02
C VAL A 110 -11.33 4.17 -22.68
N THR A 111 -11.23 5.48 -22.67
CA THR A 111 -10.09 6.26 -23.17
C THR A 111 -9.13 6.65 -22.03
N LEU A 112 -7.95 7.14 -22.38
CA LEU A 112 -7.01 7.72 -21.42
C LEU A 112 -7.64 8.92 -20.70
N ASP A 113 -8.38 9.77 -21.43
CA ASP A 113 -9.03 10.96 -20.87
C ASP A 113 -10.10 10.58 -19.83
N ASP A 114 -10.89 9.54 -20.08
CA ASP A 114 -11.85 9.02 -19.11
C ASP A 114 -11.16 8.64 -17.78
N ILE A 115 -10.01 7.95 -17.87
CA ILE A 115 -9.25 7.53 -16.71
C ILE A 115 -8.66 8.75 -15.98
N GLN A 116 -8.14 9.73 -16.73
CA GLN A 116 -7.59 10.95 -16.14
C GLN A 116 -8.68 11.75 -15.41
N LEU A 117 -9.87 11.88 -15.99
CA LEU A 117 -11.01 12.53 -15.33
C LEU A 117 -11.44 11.76 -14.08
N ALA A 118 -11.50 10.42 -14.12
CA ALA A 118 -11.81 9.60 -12.96
C ALA A 118 -10.73 9.70 -11.84
N LEU A 119 -9.50 10.08 -12.18
CA LEU A 119 -8.42 10.29 -11.21
C LEU A 119 -8.44 11.66 -10.55
N VAL A 120 -9.18 12.66 -11.07
CA VAL A 120 -9.26 14.00 -10.45
C VAL A 120 -9.67 13.95 -8.98
N PRO A 121 -10.77 13.27 -8.56
CA PRO A 121 -11.11 13.17 -7.14
C PRO A 121 -10.11 12.31 -6.34
N VAL A 122 -9.38 11.41 -6.98
CA VAL A 122 -8.34 10.60 -6.33
C VAL A 122 -7.09 11.42 -6.06
N SER A 123 -6.79 12.44 -6.88
CA SER A 123 -5.65 13.35 -6.68
C SER A 123 -5.75 14.18 -5.40
N GLN A 124 -6.95 14.34 -4.83
CA GLN A 124 -7.17 14.99 -3.53
C GLN A 124 -6.85 14.05 -2.34
N LYS A 125 -6.61 12.77 -2.59
CA LYS A 125 -6.21 11.80 -1.56
C LYS A 125 -4.68 11.76 -1.45
N SER A 126 -4.15 10.97 -0.49
CA SER A 126 -2.69 10.86 -0.35
C SER A 126 -2.02 10.33 -1.62
N ALA A 127 -0.78 10.76 -1.86
CA ALA A 127 0.03 10.30 -3.00
C ALA A 127 0.16 8.77 -3.06
N SER A 128 0.19 8.10 -1.90
CA SER A 128 0.22 6.63 -1.83
C SER A 128 -1.07 5.99 -2.36
N VAL A 129 -2.24 6.56 -2.03
CA VAL A 129 -3.54 6.10 -2.55
C VAL A 129 -3.61 6.34 -4.05
N TYR A 130 -3.27 7.54 -4.51
CA TYR A 130 -3.24 7.89 -5.92
C TYR A 130 -2.38 6.92 -6.74
N LYS A 131 -1.13 6.72 -6.32
CA LYS A 131 -0.21 5.76 -6.94
C LYS A 131 -0.78 4.34 -6.99
N SER A 132 -1.37 3.88 -5.89
CA SER A 132 -1.94 2.53 -5.80
C SER A 132 -3.14 2.35 -6.74
N VAL A 133 -4.00 3.36 -6.88
CA VAL A 133 -5.15 3.32 -7.79
C VAL A 133 -4.69 3.24 -9.25
N ILE A 134 -3.66 4.01 -9.63
CA ILE A 134 -3.07 3.93 -10.98
C ILE A 134 -2.50 2.53 -11.25
N ILE A 135 -1.81 1.93 -10.28
CA ILE A 135 -1.27 0.57 -10.43
C ILE A 135 -2.42 -0.42 -10.71
N ILE A 136 -3.54 -0.28 -10.00
CA ILE A 136 -4.72 -1.14 -10.20
C ILE A 136 -5.34 -0.92 -11.58
N TYR A 137 -5.48 0.33 -12.05
CA TYR A 137 -5.92 0.61 -13.42
C TYR A 137 -5.02 -0.12 -14.43
N LYS A 138 -3.70 0.03 -14.29
CA LYS A 138 -2.74 -0.65 -15.17
C LYS A 138 -2.89 -2.18 -15.15
N CYS A 139 -3.11 -2.78 -13.99
CA CYS A 139 -3.29 -4.23 -13.87
C CYS A 139 -4.60 -4.69 -14.54
N ILE A 140 -5.71 -3.98 -14.33
CA ILE A 140 -7.01 -4.32 -14.90
C ILE A 140 -6.97 -4.21 -16.43
N PHE A 141 -6.50 -3.07 -16.97
CA PHE A 141 -6.50 -2.85 -18.42
C PHE A 141 -5.45 -3.71 -19.15
N ARG A 142 -4.32 -4.04 -18.50
CA ARG A 142 -3.38 -5.03 -19.03
C ARG A 142 -4.03 -6.40 -19.13
N ALA A 143 -4.71 -6.87 -18.09
CA ALA A 143 -5.41 -8.14 -18.10
C ALA A 143 -6.52 -8.19 -19.15
N ALA A 144 -7.21 -7.07 -19.39
CA ALA A 144 -8.22 -6.96 -20.44
C ALA A 144 -7.62 -7.05 -21.86
N GLU A 145 -6.45 -6.45 -22.08
CA GLU A 145 -5.70 -6.52 -23.34
C GLU A 145 -5.15 -7.95 -23.57
N GLU A 146 -4.50 -8.56 -22.59
CA GLU A 146 -4.00 -9.93 -22.64
C GLU A 146 -5.12 -10.95 -22.91
N SER A 147 -6.32 -10.69 -22.36
CA SER A 147 -7.54 -11.49 -22.60
C SER A 147 -8.23 -11.14 -23.92
N ARG A 148 -7.68 -10.26 -24.74
CA ARG A 148 -8.24 -9.79 -26.04
C ARG A 148 -9.64 -9.19 -25.93
N ILE A 149 -10.02 -8.67 -24.77
CA ILE A 149 -11.29 -7.95 -24.56
C ILE A 149 -11.18 -6.52 -25.10
N ILE A 150 -9.99 -5.92 -24.98
CA ILE A 150 -9.64 -4.64 -25.59
C ILE A 150 -8.47 -4.84 -26.55
N LYS A 151 -8.43 -4.06 -27.62
CA LYS A 151 -7.35 -4.10 -28.61
C LYS A 151 -6.14 -3.26 -28.20
N LYS A 152 -6.37 -2.17 -27.48
CA LYS A 152 -5.33 -1.21 -27.07
C LYS A 152 -5.54 -0.82 -25.63
N ASN A 153 -4.48 -0.89 -24.84
CA ASN A 153 -4.50 -0.52 -23.45
C ASN A 153 -4.39 1.01 -23.27
N PRO A 154 -5.42 1.69 -22.73
CA PRO A 154 -5.40 3.14 -22.54
C PRO A 154 -4.45 3.58 -21.43
N THR A 155 -3.97 2.67 -20.56
CA THR A 155 -3.14 3.02 -19.40
C THR A 155 -1.64 3.01 -19.67
N VAL A 156 -1.17 2.74 -20.89
CA VAL A 156 0.25 2.63 -21.24
C VAL A 156 1.02 3.89 -20.81
N TYR A 157 0.49 5.06 -21.13
CA TYR A 157 1.12 6.35 -20.82
C TYR A 157 0.70 6.95 -19.47
N LEU A 158 -0.12 6.24 -18.69
CA LEU A 158 -0.55 6.71 -17.38
C LEU A 158 0.62 6.68 -16.40
N SER A 159 1.01 7.85 -15.87
CA SER A 159 2.11 7.95 -14.90
C SER A 159 1.59 7.99 -13.46
N PRO A 160 2.16 7.20 -12.54
CA PRO A 160 1.84 7.30 -11.12
C PRO A 160 2.53 8.49 -10.43
N LYS A 161 3.33 9.28 -11.16
CA LYS A 161 4.04 10.46 -10.63
C LYS A 161 3.17 11.71 -10.75
N GLY A 162 3.34 12.64 -9.82
CA GLY A 162 2.78 13.99 -9.91
C GLY A 162 1.35 14.14 -9.39
N GLY A 163 0.71 13.10 -8.86
CA GLY A 163 -0.64 13.19 -8.29
C GLY A 163 -0.75 12.74 -6.84
N GLY A 164 -1.82 13.21 -6.19
CA GLY A 164 -2.08 12.98 -4.77
C GLY A 164 -1.37 13.96 -3.85
N VAL A 165 -1.95 14.16 -2.68
CA VAL A 165 -1.39 15.06 -1.65
C VAL A 165 -0.17 14.40 -1.02
N PRO A 166 1.01 15.03 -1.07
CA PRO A 166 2.20 14.53 -0.37
C PRO A 166 1.92 14.42 1.13
N GLN A 167 2.34 13.33 1.74
CA GLN A 167 2.31 13.22 3.20
C GLN A 167 3.63 13.71 3.76
N ALA A 168 3.55 14.47 4.87
CA ALA A 168 4.73 14.85 5.63
C ALA A 168 5.50 13.57 6.04
N GLU A 169 6.80 13.62 5.91
CA GLU A 169 7.67 12.53 6.31
C GLU A 169 7.62 12.39 7.84
N LYS A 170 7.30 11.19 8.31
CA LYS A 170 7.29 10.92 9.75
C LYS A 170 8.73 10.88 10.25
N GLN A 171 9.07 11.84 11.10
CA GLN A 171 10.36 11.85 11.79
C GLN A 171 10.38 10.76 12.87
N PRO A 172 11.54 10.14 13.14
CA PRO A 172 11.70 9.24 14.27
C PRO A 172 11.47 10.01 15.59
N LEU A 173 11.13 9.30 16.64
CA LEU A 173 11.03 9.91 17.98
C LEU A 173 12.42 10.33 18.45
N THR A 174 12.49 11.50 19.10
CA THR A 174 13.71 11.93 19.83
C THR A 174 13.85 11.13 21.12
N ASP A 175 15.03 11.14 21.73
CA ASP A 175 15.28 10.44 22.99
C ASP A 175 14.37 10.96 24.11
N GLU A 176 14.11 12.27 24.15
CA GLU A 176 13.16 12.88 25.08
C GLU A 176 11.73 12.38 24.84
N GLN A 177 11.31 12.29 23.58
CA GLN A 177 9.99 11.78 23.23
C GLN A 177 9.85 10.28 23.58
N VAL A 178 10.90 9.50 23.38
CA VAL A 178 10.95 8.08 23.80
C VAL A 178 10.78 7.97 25.30
N GLN A 179 11.53 8.76 26.09
CA GLN A 179 11.43 8.75 27.56
C GLN A 179 10.03 9.14 28.02
N ARG A 180 9.46 10.23 27.50
CA ARG A 180 8.09 10.69 27.81
C ARG A 180 7.03 9.63 27.45
N LEU A 181 7.21 8.93 26.31
CA LEU A 181 6.33 7.84 25.92
C LEU A 181 6.40 6.68 26.92
N LEU A 182 7.60 6.24 27.28
CA LEU A 182 7.79 5.14 28.22
C LEU A 182 7.21 5.46 29.61
N ASP A 183 7.42 6.67 30.10
CA ASP A 183 6.88 7.11 31.39
C ASP A 183 5.34 7.20 31.35
N ALA A 184 4.77 7.68 30.22
CA ALA A 184 3.33 7.76 30.03
C ALA A 184 2.62 6.41 30.02
N VAL A 185 3.32 5.33 29.66
CA VAL A 185 2.72 3.98 29.52
C VAL A 185 3.30 2.94 30.46
N ARG A 186 4.22 3.31 31.36
CA ARG A 186 4.82 2.41 32.34
C ARG A 186 3.74 1.76 33.20
N GLY A 187 3.80 0.43 33.35
CA GLY A 187 2.80 -0.35 34.07
C GLY A 187 1.44 -0.47 33.38
N LEU A 188 1.28 0.05 32.16
CA LEU A 188 0.05 -0.09 31.38
C LEU A 188 0.17 -1.20 30.33
N PRO A 189 -0.96 -1.76 29.86
CA PRO A 189 -0.97 -2.87 28.91
C PRO A 189 -0.12 -2.71 27.63
N PRO A 190 0.05 -1.52 27.02
CA PRO A 190 0.88 -1.38 25.82
C PRO A 190 2.39 -1.33 26.09
N TYR A 191 2.84 -1.32 27.35
CA TYR A 191 4.25 -1.10 27.70
C TYR A 191 5.20 -2.10 27.02
N VAL A 192 4.93 -3.42 27.17
CA VAL A 192 5.76 -4.47 26.55
C VAL A 192 5.74 -4.39 25.03
N PHE A 193 4.59 -4.08 24.44
CA PHE A 193 4.46 -3.87 23.00
C PHE A 193 5.38 -2.72 22.52
N ILE A 194 5.37 -1.62 23.25
CA ILE A 194 6.17 -0.42 22.92
C ILE A 194 7.66 -0.70 23.08
N MET A 195 8.06 -1.39 24.16
CA MET A 195 9.44 -1.83 24.38
C MET A 195 9.96 -2.69 23.23
N LEU A 196 9.19 -3.67 22.76
CA LEU A 196 9.53 -4.51 21.62
C LEU A 196 9.64 -3.71 20.31
N GLY A 197 8.75 -2.72 20.12
CA GLY A 197 8.80 -1.84 18.95
C GLY A 197 10.02 -0.93 18.92
N LEU A 198 10.39 -0.34 20.07
CA LEU A 198 11.51 0.61 20.21
C LEU A 198 12.88 -0.07 20.26
N TYR A 199 13.01 -1.23 20.90
CA TYR A 199 14.33 -1.81 21.22
C TYR A 199 14.62 -3.14 20.50
N ALA A 200 13.61 -3.73 19.83
CA ALA A 200 13.80 -4.87 18.93
C ALA A 200 13.31 -4.56 17.50
N GLY A 201 12.71 -3.39 17.26
CA GLY A 201 12.28 -2.95 15.93
C GLY A 201 11.26 -3.84 15.28
N LEU A 202 10.49 -4.61 16.04
CA LEU A 202 9.49 -5.54 15.51
C LEU A 202 8.35 -4.81 14.81
N ARG A 203 7.83 -5.44 13.74
CA ARG A 203 6.57 -5.01 13.14
C ARG A 203 5.40 -5.32 14.06
N ARG A 204 4.30 -4.56 13.97
CA ARG A 204 3.09 -4.83 14.74
C ARG A 204 2.66 -6.30 14.67
N GLU A 205 2.65 -6.85 13.48
CA GLU A 205 2.25 -8.22 13.21
C GLU A 205 3.23 -9.25 13.84
N GLU A 206 4.50 -8.91 13.92
CA GLU A 206 5.53 -9.72 14.57
C GLU A 206 5.37 -9.68 16.10
N ILE A 207 5.09 -8.49 16.68
CA ILE A 207 4.85 -8.35 18.12
C ILE A 207 3.59 -9.14 18.53
N LEU A 208 2.49 -9.00 17.79
CA LEU A 208 1.23 -9.67 18.12
C LEU A 208 1.27 -11.20 17.89
N GLY A 209 2.22 -11.66 17.09
CA GLY A 209 2.47 -13.08 16.86
C GLY A 209 3.59 -13.67 17.68
N LEU A 210 4.29 -12.87 18.52
CA LEU A 210 5.43 -13.32 19.30
C LEU A 210 4.96 -14.21 20.47
N GLN A 211 5.58 -15.39 20.58
CA GLN A 211 5.36 -16.35 21.65
C GLN A 211 6.63 -16.50 22.50
N TRP A 212 6.45 -16.92 23.75
CA TRP A 212 7.58 -17.07 24.70
C TRP A 212 8.56 -18.18 24.30
N ASP A 213 8.17 -19.15 23.50
CA ASP A 213 9.05 -20.18 22.92
C ASP A 213 10.10 -19.63 21.96
N SER A 214 9.88 -18.41 21.49
CA SER A 214 10.79 -17.69 20.59
C SER A 214 11.58 -16.58 21.28
N VAL A 215 11.56 -16.52 22.63
CA VAL A 215 12.26 -15.51 23.45
C VAL A 215 13.23 -16.21 24.38
N TYR A 216 14.51 -16.08 24.10
CA TYR A 216 15.62 -16.78 24.78
C TYR A 216 16.29 -15.84 25.78
N LEU A 217 15.80 -15.82 27.04
CA LEU A 217 16.25 -14.88 28.06
C LEU A 217 17.39 -15.42 28.92
N ASP A 218 17.56 -16.74 28.96
CA ASP A 218 18.53 -17.43 29.84
C ASP A 218 19.82 -17.79 29.10
N SER A 219 19.97 -17.35 27.82
CA SER A 219 21.23 -17.48 27.08
C SER A 219 22.27 -16.44 27.53
N GLU A 220 23.55 -16.72 27.32
CA GLU A 220 24.65 -15.80 27.61
C GLU A 220 24.46 -14.44 26.93
N ALA A 221 23.95 -14.45 25.68
CA ALA A 221 23.49 -13.27 24.95
C ALA A 221 21.99 -13.41 24.66
N PRO A 222 21.09 -12.79 25.47
CA PRO A 222 19.65 -12.89 25.28
C PRO A 222 19.22 -12.40 23.89
N TYR A 223 18.32 -13.14 23.26
CA TYR A 223 17.78 -12.78 21.94
C TYR A 223 16.33 -13.25 21.78
N LEU A 224 15.65 -12.71 20.77
CA LEU A 224 14.37 -13.22 20.32
C LEU A 224 14.47 -13.65 18.84
N ALA A 225 13.69 -14.66 18.45
CA ALA A 225 13.60 -15.17 17.09
C ALA A 225 12.25 -14.80 16.47
N VAL A 226 12.27 -14.03 15.38
CA VAL A 226 11.05 -13.73 14.63
C VAL A 226 10.71 -14.94 13.75
N ARG A 227 9.70 -15.70 14.14
CA ARG A 227 9.28 -16.93 13.45
C ARG A 227 7.82 -16.93 13.04
N ARG A 228 7.02 -16.02 13.59
CA ARG A 228 5.57 -15.95 13.40
C ARG A 228 5.13 -14.53 13.11
N ALA A 229 4.02 -14.39 12.42
CA ALA A 229 3.34 -13.11 12.25
C ALA A 229 1.84 -13.28 12.42
N TRP A 230 1.25 -12.29 13.07
CA TRP A 230 -0.17 -12.16 13.27
C TRP A 230 -0.82 -11.52 12.04
N HIS A 231 -2.00 -12.01 11.66
CA HIS A 231 -2.88 -11.35 10.69
C HIS A 231 -4.35 -11.62 11.02
N THR A 232 -5.25 -11.08 10.23
CA THR A 232 -6.69 -11.27 10.42
C THR A 232 -7.27 -12.05 9.25
N GLU A 233 -8.00 -13.12 9.53
CA GLU A 233 -8.82 -13.83 8.56
C GLU A 233 -10.27 -13.83 9.04
N HIS A 234 -11.21 -13.36 8.21
CA HIS A 234 -12.62 -13.25 8.55
C HIS A 234 -12.86 -12.58 9.93
N ASN A 235 -12.11 -11.51 10.20
CA ASN A 235 -12.12 -10.78 11.48
C ASN A 235 -11.62 -11.56 12.72
N ARG A 236 -11.03 -12.74 12.54
CA ARG A 236 -10.41 -13.52 13.60
C ARG A 236 -8.88 -13.36 13.54
N PRO A 237 -8.21 -13.33 14.70
CA PRO A 237 -6.75 -13.33 14.75
C PRO A 237 -6.21 -14.70 14.33
N VAL A 238 -5.23 -14.70 13.44
CA VAL A 238 -4.49 -15.89 13.02
C VAL A 238 -3.01 -15.59 13.18
N VAL A 239 -2.28 -16.54 13.76
CA VAL A 239 -0.82 -16.46 13.86
C VAL A 239 -0.23 -17.57 12.99
N SER A 240 0.53 -17.16 11.96
CA SER A 240 1.13 -18.07 10.99
C SER A 240 2.65 -18.05 11.08
N THR A 241 3.26 -19.22 10.84
CA THR A 241 4.70 -19.38 10.62
C THR A 241 5.13 -19.00 9.21
N GLU A 242 4.17 -18.83 8.29
CA GLU A 242 4.42 -18.31 6.95
C GLU A 242 4.62 -16.80 6.99
N LEU A 243 5.86 -16.37 7.08
CA LEU A 243 6.22 -14.96 7.01
C LEU A 243 6.12 -14.45 5.56
N LYS A 244 6.02 -13.15 5.41
CA LYS A 244 5.87 -12.51 4.09
C LYS A 244 7.07 -12.76 3.18
N THR A 245 8.26 -12.86 3.77
CA THR A 245 9.55 -13.08 3.09
C THR A 245 10.47 -13.87 4.00
N ASP A 246 11.45 -14.57 3.43
CA ASP A 246 12.46 -15.29 4.21
C ASP A 246 13.33 -14.34 5.04
N ALA A 247 13.60 -13.13 4.56
CA ALA A 247 14.31 -12.10 5.30
C ALA A 247 13.59 -11.66 6.61
N ALA A 248 12.30 -11.98 6.76
CA ALA A 248 11.58 -11.72 7.99
C ALA A 248 11.98 -12.69 9.13
N LYS A 249 12.45 -13.90 8.81
CA LYS A 249 13.00 -14.86 9.79
C LYS A 249 14.38 -14.38 10.23
N ARG A 250 14.50 -13.98 11.49
CA ARG A 250 15.75 -13.44 12.01
C ARG A 250 15.83 -13.56 13.53
N ASN A 251 17.03 -13.52 14.05
CA ASN A 251 17.30 -13.42 15.48
C ASN A 251 17.68 -11.96 15.82
N ILE A 252 17.13 -11.42 16.88
CA ILE A 252 17.38 -10.04 17.32
C ILE A 252 17.96 -10.09 18.72
N PRO A 253 19.21 -9.65 18.93
CA PRO A 253 19.79 -9.51 20.26
C PRO A 253 18.97 -8.53 21.10
N LEU A 254 18.83 -8.81 22.38
CA LEU A 254 18.06 -8.00 23.31
C LEU A 254 19.00 -7.14 24.15
N PRO A 255 18.85 -5.81 24.13
CA PRO A 255 19.49 -4.94 25.11
C PRO A 255 19.02 -5.29 26.53
N ASP A 256 19.88 -5.08 27.54
CA ASP A 256 19.63 -5.50 28.93
C ASP A 256 18.30 -5.03 29.51
N HIS A 257 17.94 -3.76 29.23
CA HIS A 257 16.68 -3.19 29.71
C HIS A 257 15.44 -3.82 29.06
N LEU A 258 15.52 -4.25 27.79
CA LEU A 258 14.44 -5.00 27.13
C LEU A 258 14.39 -6.43 27.67
N ALA A 259 15.54 -7.07 27.87
CA ALA A 259 15.61 -8.42 28.44
C ALA A 259 15.05 -8.44 29.88
N ALA A 260 15.34 -7.44 30.69
CA ALA A 260 14.78 -7.27 32.03
C ALA A 260 13.25 -7.09 32.00
N CYS A 261 12.74 -6.23 31.09
CA CYS A 261 11.31 -6.02 30.88
C CYS A 261 10.61 -7.33 30.49
N LEU A 262 11.19 -8.11 29.58
CA LEU A 262 10.61 -9.38 29.12
C LEU A 262 10.67 -10.46 30.22
N ARG A 263 11.73 -10.51 31.06
CA ARG A 263 11.77 -11.42 32.22
C ARG A 263 10.65 -11.11 33.22
N GLU A 264 10.41 -9.84 33.50
CA GLU A 264 9.29 -9.42 34.35
C GLU A 264 7.95 -9.79 33.75
N ALA A 265 7.73 -9.49 32.47
CA ALA A 265 6.52 -9.83 31.75
C ALA A 265 6.27 -11.35 31.71
N LYS A 266 7.32 -12.15 31.51
CA LYS A 266 7.23 -13.62 31.48
C LYS A 266 6.80 -14.20 32.84
N ARG A 267 7.35 -13.67 33.94
CA ARG A 267 6.96 -14.11 35.30
C ARG A 267 5.49 -13.88 35.60
N ASN A 268 4.92 -12.82 35.03
CA ASN A 268 3.52 -12.44 35.23
C ASN A 268 2.57 -13.00 34.17
N SER A 269 3.07 -13.76 33.19
CA SER A 269 2.28 -14.30 32.08
C SER A 269 1.93 -15.76 32.29
N THR A 270 0.65 -16.09 32.04
CA THR A 270 0.15 -17.47 31.95
C THR A 270 -0.17 -17.88 30.49
N SER A 271 0.13 -16.99 29.54
CA SER A 271 -0.12 -17.16 28.10
C SER A 271 1.13 -17.63 27.38
N ASP A 272 0.95 -18.33 26.27
CA ASP A 272 2.03 -18.59 25.31
C ASP A 272 2.49 -17.33 24.59
N TYR A 273 1.61 -16.32 24.46
CA TYR A 273 1.90 -15.06 23.75
C TYR A 273 2.51 -14.02 24.68
N VAL A 274 3.51 -13.28 24.16
CA VAL A 274 4.12 -12.16 24.90
C VAL A 274 3.11 -11.01 25.09
N VAL A 275 2.28 -10.78 24.09
CA VAL A 275 1.17 -9.81 24.16
C VAL A 275 -0.14 -10.57 23.89
N ALA A 276 -0.82 -10.89 24.96
CA ALA A 276 -2.00 -11.75 24.95
C ALA A 276 -3.30 -11.01 25.26
N ASN A 277 -4.43 -11.61 24.91
CA ASN A 277 -5.74 -11.23 25.42
C ASN A 277 -5.97 -11.82 26.83
N ARG A 278 -7.11 -11.53 27.45
CA ARG A 278 -7.42 -12.00 28.81
C ARG A 278 -7.56 -13.53 28.91
N ASP A 279 -7.84 -14.18 27.81
CA ASP A 279 -8.04 -15.65 27.73
C ASP A 279 -6.72 -16.36 27.36
N GLY A 280 -5.60 -15.63 27.30
CA GLY A 280 -4.27 -16.15 26.96
C GLY A 280 -4.03 -16.36 25.46
N GLY A 281 -4.98 -16.01 24.59
CA GLY A 281 -4.84 -16.11 23.13
C GLY A 281 -4.31 -14.83 22.46
N PRO A 282 -4.13 -14.86 21.12
CA PRO A 282 -3.71 -13.69 20.38
C PRO A 282 -4.79 -12.62 20.39
N LEU A 283 -4.35 -11.34 20.38
CA LEU A 283 -5.27 -10.21 20.32
C LEU A 283 -6.02 -10.16 18.98
N SER A 284 -7.34 -9.96 19.01
CA SER A 284 -8.10 -9.54 17.84
C SER A 284 -7.72 -8.09 17.44
N TYR A 285 -8.04 -7.69 16.22
CA TYR A 285 -7.78 -6.32 15.78
C TYR A 285 -8.49 -5.27 16.65
N THR A 286 -9.69 -5.55 17.13
CA THR A 286 -10.43 -4.68 18.05
C THR A 286 -9.75 -4.58 19.41
N GLN A 287 -9.24 -5.70 19.95
CA GLN A 287 -8.50 -5.71 21.20
C GLN A 287 -7.18 -4.96 21.07
N PHE A 288 -6.46 -5.14 19.95
CA PHE A 288 -5.27 -4.33 19.67
C PHE A 288 -5.58 -2.82 19.62
N LYS A 289 -6.69 -2.41 18.97
CA LYS A 289 -7.11 -1.00 18.99
C LYS A 289 -7.37 -0.49 20.40
N ARG A 290 -7.98 -1.29 21.27
CA ARG A 290 -8.22 -0.95 22.68
C ARG A 290 -6.91 -0.82 23.46
N LEU A 291 -5.96 -1.74 23.22
CA LEU A 291 -4.61 -1.65 23.78
C LEU A 291 -3.90 -0.37 23.32
N TRP A 292 -3.97 -0.06 22.03
CA TRP A 292 -3.35 1.15 21.48
C TRP A 292 -4.04 2.44 21.95
N GLN A 293 -5.31 2.37 22.35
CA GLN A 293 -6.08 3.50 22.88
C GLN A 293 -5.42 4.11 24.15
N TYR A 294 -4.70 3.33 24.93
CA TYR A 294 -3.93 3.85 26.08
C TYR A 294 -2.90 4.91 25.66
N VAL A 295 -2.28 4.75 24.50
CA VAL A 295 -1.35 5.74 23.92
C VAL A 295 -2.12 6.94 23.35
N VAL A 296 -3.11 6.66 22.48
CA VAL A 296 -3.86 7.71 21.78
C VAL A 296 -4.57 8.66 22.74
N THR A 297 -5.14 8.16 23.84
CA THR A 297 -5.83 8.99 24.82
C THR A 297 -4.91 9.96 25.55
N ARG A 298 -3.61 9.67 25.64
CA ARG A 298 -2.59 10.53 26.26
C ARG A 298 -2.01 11.58 25.33
N THR A 299 -2.42 11.58 24.07
CA THR A 299 -1.91 12.53 23.07
C THR A 299 -2.65 13.87 23.19
N ALA A 300 -1.91 14.95 23.39
CA ALA A 300 -2.42 16.33 23.45
C ALA A 300 -2.60 16.91 22.04
N LYS A 301 -3.48 16.27 21.21
CA LYS A 301 -3.81 16.75 19.87
C LYS A 301 -5.32 16.93 19.69
N PRO A 302 -5.76 17.93 18.90
CA PRO A 302 -7.16 18.11 18.57
C PRO A 302 -7.76 16.85 17.95
N ARG A 303 -8.90 16.42 18.48
CA ARG A 303 -9.60 15.23 17.99
C ARG A 303 -11.10 15.31 18.17
N ILE A 304 -11.82 14.59 17.32
CA ILE A 304 -13.27 14.45 17.48
C ILE A 304 -13.54 13.49 18.65
N ALA A 305 -14.18 13.99 19.70
CA ALA A 305 -14.71 13.24 20.81
C ALA A 305 -16.24 13.11 20.71
N ARG A 306 -16.80 12.22 21.51
CA ARG A 306 -18.27 12.05 21.61
C ARG A 306 -18.67 12.20 23.07
N LYS A 307 -19.76 12.93 23.30
CA LYS A 307 -20.42 13.00 24.60
C LYS A 307 -21.89 12.60 24.46
N GLN A 308 -22.43 12.05 25.49
CA GLN A 308 -23.87 11.75 25.53
C GLN A 308 -24.61 13.00 26.03
N VAL A 309 -25.59 13.46 25.27
CA VAL A 309 -26.47 14.55 25.61
C VAL A 309 -27.89 14.07 25.33
N ASP A 310 -28.77 14.05 26.34
CA ASP A 310 -30.16 13.59 26.25
C ASP A 310 -30.29 12.19 25.58
N GLY A 311 -29.43 11.23 25.97
CA GLY A 311 -29.43 9.87 25.45
C GLY A 311 -28.81 9.72 24.06
N LYS A 312 -28.44 10.79 23.37
CA LYS A 312 -27.82 10.77 22.02
C LYS A 312 -26.33 11.12 22.08
N TYR A 313 -25.54 10.46 21.21
CA TYR A 313 -24.12 10.78 21.09
C TYR A 313 -23.90 11.97 20.16
N VAL A 314 -23.38 13.08 20.70
CA VAL A 314 -23.01 14.28 19.96
C VAL A 314 -21.48 14.31 19.77
N LYS A 315 -21.03 14.58 18.56
CA LYS A 315 -19.61 14.80 18.25
C LYS A 315 -19.22 16.23 18.59
N TYR A 316 -18.04 16.39 19.20
CA TYR A 316 -17.44 17.71 19.44
C TYR A 316 -15.92 17.64 19.23
N MET A 317 -15.30 18.79 18.96
CA MET A 317 -13.85 18.90 18.91
C MET A 317 -13.32 19.03 20.35
N LEU A 318 -12.40 18.14 20.70
CA LEU A 318 -11.63 18.19 21.94
C LEU A 318 -10.26 18.75 21.61
N TYR A 319 -9.85 19.76 22.37
CA TYR A 319 -8.53 20.41 22.32
C TYR A 319 -7.82 20.14 23.65
N PRO A 320 -7.12 19.00 23.81
CA PRO A 320 -6.43 18.68 25.05
C PRO A 320 -5.14 19.49 25.13
N GLU A 321 -4.83 19.99 26.29
CA GLU A 321 -3.58 20.69 26.59
C GLU A 321 -2.58 19.75 27.28
N LEU A 322 -1.30 19.93 27.00
CA LEU A 322 -0.24 19.12 27.56
C LEU A 322 -0.21 19.32 29.09
N GLY A 323 -0.16 18.23 29.85
CA GLY A 323 -0.17 18.24 31.31
C GLY A 323 -1.56 18.20 31.94
N GLU A 324 -2.63 18.47 31.19
CA GLU A 324 -4.00 18.38 31.69
C GLU A 324 -4.46 16.95 31.93
N LYS A 325 -5.34 16.77 32.91
CA LYS A 325 -6.08 15.52 33.13
C LYS A 325 -7.30 15.45 32.21
N ALA A 326 -7.57 14.27 31.66
CA ALA A 326 -8.75 14.08 30.82
C ALA A 326 -10.03 14.23 31.66
N ARG A 327 -10.98 15.06 31.19
CA ARG A 327 -12.24 15.38 31.89
C ARG A 327 -13.06 14.13 32.26
N ASN A 328 -13.05 13.10 31.41
CA ASN A 328 -13.86 11.89 31.61
C ASN A 328 -13.07 10.75 32.29
N ASN A 329 -11.77 10.92 32.54
CA ASN A 329 -10.91 9.92 33.18
C ASN A 329 -9.71 10.60 33.82
N GLY A 330 -9.84 10.97 35.09
CA GLY A 330 -8.79 11.66 35.87
C GLY A 330 -7.47 10.89 36.02
N HIS A 331 -7.42 9.61 35.66
CA HIS A 331 -6.20 8.83 35.61
C HIS A 331 -5.39 9.02 34.32
N VAL A 332 -5.97 9.67 33.31
CA VAL A 332 -5.31 9.97 32.05
C VAL A 332 -4.81 11.40 32.07
N VAL A 333 -3.51 11.58 31.91
CA VAL A 333 -2.86 12.88 31.69
C VAL A 333 -2.46 12.96 30.21
N TYR A 334 -2.69 14.11 29.58
CA TYR A 334 -2.22 14.37 28.24
C TYR A 334 -0.72 14.68 28.26
N SER A 335 0.09 13.65 28.15
CA SER A 335 1.56 13.70 28.34
C SER A 335 2.35 13.70 27.03
N LEU A 336 1.67 13.49 25.88
CA LEU A 336 2.32 13.35 24.58
C LEU A 336 1.80 14.44 23.62
N ASP A 337 2.67 15.34 23.16
CA ASP A 337 2.38 16.36 22.14
C ASP A 337 2.66 15.87 20.71
N PHE A 338 3.02 14.60 20.56
CA PHE A 338 3.35 13.93 19.32
C PHE A 338 2.51 12.66 19.10
N GLU A 339 2.38 12.23 17.84
CA GLU A 339 1.71 10.98 17.52
C GLU A 339 2.66 9.80 17.59
N VAL A 340 2.18 8.72 18.16
CA VAL A 340 2.89 7.45 18.18
C VAL A 340 2.11 6.41 17.38
N THR A 341 2.79 5.70 16.50
CA THR A 341 2.24 4.56 15.79
C THR A 341 3.18 3.37 15.93
N PRO A 342 2.70 2.11 15.82
CA PRO A 342 3.60 0.95 15.89
C PRO A 342 4.73 1.01 14.86
N HIS A 343 4.47 1.54 13.68
CA HIS A 343 5.50 1.68 12.65
C HIS A 343 6.55 2.76 12.99
N LEU A 344 6.14 3.82 13.70
CA LEU A 344 7.05 4.86 14.15
C LEU A 344 8.05 4.36 15.20
N LEU A 345 7.63 3.45 16.10
CA LEU A 345 8.53 2.81 17.06
C LEU A 345 9.66 2.07 16.33
N ARG A 346 9.31 1.27 15.35
CA ARG A 346 10.29 0.57 14.51
C ARG A 346 11.16 1.53 13.69
N HIS A 347 10.58 2.60 13.15
CA HIS A 347 11.34 3.62 12.43
C HIS A 347 12.38 4.26 13.35
N THR A 348 12.02 4.59 14.58
CA THR A 348 12.94 5.09 15.61
C THR A 348 14.07 4.09 15.89
N TYR A 349 13.75 2.80 16.06
CA TYR A 349 14.77 1.75 16.22
C TYR A 349 15.78 1.74 15.08
N ILE A 350 15.32 1.72 13.84
CA ILE A 350 16.20 1.66 12.65
C ILE A 350 17.07 2.92 12.59
N THR A 351 16.47 4.09 12.83
CA THR A 351 17.20 5.36 12.82
C THR A 351 18.28 5.42 13.91
N ASN A 352 17.97 4.94 15.12
CA ASN A 352 18.93 4.91 16.23
C ASN A 352 20.10 3.96 15.95
N LEU A 353 19.86 2.79 15.32
CA LEU A 353 20.96 1.91 14.88
C LEU A 353 21.88 2.60 13.87
N ILE A 354 21.30 3.36 12.93
CA ILE A 354 22.07 4.11 11.93
C ILE A 354 22.86 5.24 12.59
N HIS A 355 22.28 5.95 13.56
CA HIS A 355 22.98 6.96 14.36
C HIS A 355 24.13 6.37 15.15
N ALA A 356 23.95 5.18 15.70
CA ALA A 356 25.01 4.42 16.38
C ALA A 356 26.05 3.82 15.42
N SER A 357 25.97 4.16 14.13
CA SER A 357 26.91 3.69 13.07
C SER A 357 26.95 2.17 12.90
N VAL A 358 25.85 1.48 13.23
CA VAL A 358 25.69 0.06 12.89
C VAL A 358 25.65 -0.07 11.36
N ASP A 359 26.38 -1.03 10.83
CA ASP A 359 26.50 -1.18 9.38
C ASP A 359 25.15 -1.46 8.71
N PRO A 360 24.94 -0.98 7.46
CA PRO A 360 23.64 -1.08 6.78
C PRO A 360 23.15 -2.52 6.56
N LYS A 361 24.05 -3.51 6.43
CA LYS A 361 23.67 -4.91 6.26
C LYS A 361 23.12 -5.48 7.56
N THR A 362 23.76 -5.19 8.68
CA THR A 362 23.26 -5.56 10.00
C THR A 362 21.91 -4.89 10.29
N VAL A 363 21.77 -3.59 9.99
CA VAL A 363 20.48 -2.90 10.11
C VAL A 363 19.41 -3.54 9.21
N GLN A 364 19.74 -3.88 7.96
CA GLN A 364 18.84 -4.59 7.06
C GLN A 364 18.37 -5.92 7.64
N TYR A 365 19.30 -6.72 8.17
CA TYR A 365 19.01 -8.01 8.79
C TYR A 365 18.11 -7.83 10.03
N LEU A 366 18.49 -6.99 10.98
CA LEU A 366 17.75 -6.74 12.22
C LEU A 366 16.34 -6.17 11.93
N ALA A 367 16.23 -5.31 10.93
CA ALA A 367 14.95 -4.82 10.45
C ALA A 367 14.15 -5.86 9.66
N GLY A 368 14.75 -6.92 9.13
CA GLY A 368 14.09 -7.88 8.26
C GLY A 368 13.55 -7.22 6.98
N HIS A 369 14.37 -6.39 6.34
CA HIS A 369 14.06 -5.80 5.05
C HIS A 369 14.54 -6.72 3.93
N GLU A 370 13.62 -7.18 3.10
CA GLU A 370 13.94 -8.02 1.93
C GLU A 370 14.82 -7.26 0.93
N ASN A 371 14.48 -5.98 0.70
CA ASN A 371 15.20 -5.12 -0.22
C ASN A 371 16.11 -4.15 0.57
N SER A 372 17.41 -4.18 0.27
CA SER A 372 18.42 -3.29 0.85
C SER A 372 18.13 -1.81 0.58
N ARG A 373 17.45 -1.50 -0.53
CA ARG A 373 17.09 -0.13 -0.91
C ARG A 373 16.35 0.60 0.21
N ILE A 374 15.42 -0.09 0.90
CA ILE A 374 14.64 0.52 2.00
C ILE A 374 15.58 0.97 3.13
N THR A 375 16.56 0.12 3.50
CA THR A 375 17.53 0.47 4.54
C THR A 375 18.48 1.58 4.06
N MET A 376 18.93 1.49 2.82
CA MET A 376 19.83 2.50 2.24
C MET A 376 19.16 3.86 2.07
N ASP A 377 17.88 3.91 1.69
CA ASP A 377 17.13 5.16 1.60
C ASP A 377 17.01 5.84 2.99
N ILE A 378 16.79 5.05 4.07
CA ILE A 378 16.77 5.57 5.44
C ILE A 378 18.18 6.02 5.84
N TYR A 379 19.22 5.20 5.58
CA TYR A 379 20.60 5.50 5.89
C TYR A 379 21.07 6.81 5.25
N ALA A 380 20.81 6.97 3.95
CA ALA A 380 21.16 8.17 3.22
C ALA A 380 20.52 9.43 3.85
N LYS A 381 19.23 9.35 4.19
CA LYS A 381 18.50 10.46 4.82
C LYS A 381 19.07 10.82 6.20
N VAL A 382 19.30 9.81 7.04
CA VAL A 382 19.82 10.01 8.41
C VAL A 382 21.22 10.66 8.38
N LYS A 383 22.11 10.16 7.52
CA LYS A 383 23.47 10.73 7.38
C LYS A 383 23.46 12.09 6.72
N TYR A 384 22.60 12.32 5.70
CA TYR A 384 22.49 13.62 5.03
C TYR A 384 21.98 14.73 5.97
N ASN A 385 21.11 14.39 6.91
CA ASN A 385 20.61 15.36 7.92
C ASN A 385 21.64 15.72 9.02
N ARG A 386 22.84 15.12 8.99
CA ARG A 386 23.98 15.45 9.89
C ARG A 386 25.25 15.71 9.08
N PRO A 387 25.31 16.82 8.36
CA PRO A 387 26.46 17.14 7.51
C PRO A 387 27.77 17.23 8.29
N ASP A 388 27.73 17.68 9.56
CA ASP A 388 28.91 17.77 10.41
C ASP A 388 29.56 16.42 10.68
N ASP A 389 28.77 15.35 10.86
CA ASP A 389 29.30 14.01 11.06
C ASP A 389 29.94 13.47 9.77
N VAL A 390 29.37 13.83 8.61
CA VAL A 390 29.94 13.49 7.30
C VAL A 390 31.25 14.26 7.08
N VAL A 391 31.29 15.55 7.39
CA VAL A 391 32.51 16.38 7.26
C VAL A 391 33.61 15.81 8.16
N LYS A 392 33.32 15.48 9.43
CA LYS A 392 34.29 14.85 10.36
C LYS A 392 34.83 13.54 9.79
N ALA A 393 33.95 12.68 9.28
CA ALA A 393 34.35 11.42 8.68
C ALA A 393 35.22 11.63 7.42
N MET A 394 34.89 12.61 6.56
CA MET A 394 35.71 12.97 5.41
C MET A 394 37.08 13.50 5.85
N THR A 395 37.12 14.44 6.78
CA THR A 395 38.38 14.98 7.32
C THR A 395 39.25 13.85 7.88
N SER A 396 38.68 12.93 8.65
CA SER A 396 39.42 11.77 9.18
C SER A 396 39.92 10.83 8.08
N ALA A 397 39.12 10.60 7.04
CA ALA A 397 39.51 9.71 5.94
C ALA A 397 40.67 10.26 5.08
N PHE A 398 40.86 11.57 5.06
CA PHE A 398 41.90 12.23 4.28
C PHE A 398 43.03 12.84 5.15
N ALA A 399 42.96 12.66 6.46
CA ALA A 399 43.94 13.24 7.41
C ALA A 399 45.40 12.84 7.15
N GLU A 400 45.64 11.62 6.59
CA GLU A 400 46.98 11.17 6.21
C GLU A 400 47.54 11.87 4.96
N TRP A 401 46.68 12.48 4.13
CA TRP A 401 47.12 13.19 2.91
C TRP A 401 47.52 14.64 3.17
N ASP A 402 46.99 15.24 4.27
CA ASP A 402 47.30 16.60 4.70
C ASP A 402 48.60 16.65 5.52
N ALA A 403 49.18 15.50 5.90
CA ALA A 403 50.41 15.40 6.69
C ALA A 403 51.68 15.19 5.83
N SER A 404 51.55 15.22 4.55
CA SER A 404 52.66 15.14 3.55
C SER A 404 52.80 16.47 2.78
#